data_31d1db75194e62d48c3ed25929da02f8
#
_entry.id   31d1db75194e62d48c3ed25929da02f8
#
_cell.length_a   1.000
_cell.length_b   1.000
_cell.length_c   1.000
_cell.angle_alpha   90.00
_cell.angle_beta   90.00
_cell.angle_gamma   90.00
#
_symmetry.space_group_name_H-M   'P 1'
#
loop_
_entity.id
_entity.type
_entity.pdbx_description
1 polymer ?
#
loop_
_entity_poly.entity_id
_entity_poly.type
_entity_poly.pdbx_seq_one_letter_code
_entity_poly.pdbx_strand_id
1 'polypeptide(L)'
;MSETSLPNFPVTFPNTGLHTILGAGGVIGRELSIQLARQGKRIRQVGRHPIVVQPGDELKTADLTNAQAAFAAVAGSEVVYLVAGLTYSTSVWQARWPLVMRNVIDACSRHKARLVFLDNVYAYGRVDGNGSGNSDGIMRETTPFNPCSKKGEVRAAIATTLLESMKRGEVQALIARSADFYGPGAGLSLLASVLFSRLRAGKAPQWVGNADAVHTFSFTPDTGRALVALGASPAAFGQTWHVPTARDLGHEAVTGRALTRLACTIADQPVRLQVAPRWLLIAMGWFTPTLRENNEMMYQLEHPYRFDSSKADEALGWLATPYNSGLEQTWRSVCQI
;
A
#
# COMPACT_ATOMS: atom_id res chain seq x y z
N MET A 1 -5.50 -15.40 -30.94
CA MET A 1 -5.37 -14.63 -29.71
C MET A 1 -5.02 -13.22 -30.14
N SER A 2 -5.99 -12.31 -30.18
CA SER A 2 -5.79 -10.95 -30.67
C SER A 2 -5.12 -10.11 -29.55
N GLU A 3 -3.92 -9.63 -29.81
CA GLU A 3 -3.30 -8.56 -29.03
C GLU A 3 -4.23 -7.35 -29.06
N THR A 4 -4.87 -7.07 -27.94
CA THR A 4 -5.60 -5.82 -27.74
C THR A 4 -4.56 -4.72 -27.60
N SER A 5 -4.24 -4.05 -28.70
CA SER A 5 -3.43 -2.84 -28.70
C SER A 5 -4.09 -1.81 -27.80
N LEU A 6 -3.35 -1.36 -26.78
CA LEU A 6 -3.76 -0.25 -25.91
C LEU A 6 -4.00 0.99 -26.77
N PRO A 7 -5.00 1.82 -26.45
CA PRO A 7 -5.29 3.02 -27.21
C PRO A 7 -4.08 3.94 -27.26
N ASN A 8 -3.69 4.31 -28.47
CA ASN A 8 -2.58 5.22 -28.75
C ASN A 8 -3.01 6.63 -28.30
N PHE A 9 -2.49 7.11 -27.18
CA PHE A 9 -2.78 8.47 -26.70
C PHE A 9 -1.80 9.46 -27.34
N PRO A 10 -2.22 10.30 -28.28
CA PRO A 10 -1.38 11.37 -28.81
C PRO A 10 -1.47 12.59 -27.89
N VAL A 11 -1.28 12.42 -26.59
CA VAL A 11 -1.33 13.50 -25.63
C VAL A 11 0.08 13.75 -25.14
N THR A 12 0.65 14.90 -25.49
CA THR A 12 1.87 15.42 -24.89
C THR A 12 1.61 15.74 -23.41
N PHE A 13 2.20 14.95 -22.52
CA PHE A 13 2.15 15.24 -21.09
C PHE A 13 3.11 16.39 -20.75
N PRO A 14 2.76 17.23 -19.75
CA PRO A 14 3.66 18.29 -19.33
C PRO A 14 4.96 17.69 -18.78
N ASN A 15 6.07 17.95 -19.46
CA ASN A 15 7.40 17.58 -18.96
C ASN A 15 7.94 18.67 -18.03
N THR A 16 7.26 18.87 -16.91
CA THR A 16 7.61 19.90 -15.91
C THR A 16 8.58 19.39 -14.86
N GLY A 17 8.82 18.09 -14.83
CA GLY A 17 9.60 17.44 -13.78
C GLY A 17 8.96 17.52 -12.38
N LEU A 18 7.73 18.06 -12.26
CA LEU A 18 7.04 18.20 -10.98
C LEU A 18 6.26 16.93 -10.65
N HIS A 19 6.62 16.31 -9.52
CA HIS A 19 5.97 15.13 -8.97
C HIS A 19 5.15 15.53 -7.74
N THR A 20 3.84 15.28 -7.77
CA THR A 20 2.94 15.64 -6.68
C THR A 20 2.54 14.42 -5.87
N ILE A 21 2.77 14.48 -4.55
CA ILE A 21 2.44 13.41 -3.59
C ILE A 21 1.17 13.80 -2.84
N LEU A 22 0.05 13.16 -3.16
CA LEU A 22 -1.23 13.30 -2.47
C LEU A 22 -1.28 12.31 -1.30
N GLY A 23 -1.07 12.80 -0.09
CA GLY A 23 -0.93 12.01 1.13
C GLY A 23 0.42 12.25 1.82
N ALA A 24 0.92 13.48 1.71
CA ALA A 24 2.14 13.92 2.38
C ALA A 24 2.08 13.67 3.90
N GLY A 25 3.22 13.25 4.45
CA GLY A 25 3.36 12.93 5.88
C GLY A 25 3.07 11.47 6.24
N GLY A 26 2.44 10.68 5.35
CA GLY A 26 2.34 9.22 5.49
C GLY A 26 3.67 8.53 5.23
N VAL A 27 3.86 7.31 5.76
CA VAL A 27 5.11 6.55 5.61
C VAL A 27 5.49 6.37 4.14
N ILE A 28 4.55 5.99 3.29
CA ILE A 28 4.83 5.81 1.85
C ILE A 28 5.09 7.15 1.16
N GLY A 29 4.40 8.22 1.55
CA GLY A 29 4.67 9.56 1.02
C GLY A 29 6.09 10.03 1.32
N ARG A 30 6.63 9.71 2.51
CA ARG A 30 8.03 9.99 2.88
C ARG A 30 9.01 9.18 2.05
N GLU A 31 8.81 7.86 1.94
CA GLU A 31 9.68 6.98 1.14
C GLU A 31 9.69 7.40 -0.33
N LEU A 32 8.52 7.70 -0.88
CA LEU A 32 8.37 8.21 -2.23
C LEU A 32 9.14 9.53 -2.44
N SER A 33 9.02 10.47 -1.49
CA SER A 33 9.73 11.74 -1.51
C SER A 33 11.26 11.54 -1.52
N ILE A 34 11.76 10.64 -0.67
CA ILE A 34 13.19 10.29 -0.62
C ILE A 34 13.67 9.75 -1.97
N GLN A 35 12.92 8.84 -2.59
CA GLN A 35 13.30 8.24 -3.87
C GLN A 35 13.24 9.25 -5.04
N LEU A 36 12.23 10.11 -5.07
CA LEU A 36 12.10 11.18 -6.07
C LEU A 36 13.25 12.21 -5.95
N ALA A 37 13.59 12.60 -4.71
CA ALA A 37 14.70 13.53 -4.46
C ALA A 37 16.05 12.96 -4.91
N ARG A 38 16.30 11.66 -4.71
CA ARG A 38 17.49 10.96 -5.22
C ARG A 38 17.60 11.01 -6.74
N GLN A 39 16.48 11.16 -7.46
CA GLN A 39 16.43 11.32 -8.90
C GLN A 39 16.40 12.79 -9.35
N GLY A 40 16.60 13.75 -8.44
CA GLY A 40 16.59 15.18 -8.73
C GLY A 40 15.23 15.72 -9.15
N LYS A 41 14.11 15.06 -8.79
CA LYS A 41 12.77 15.49 -9.16
C LYS A 41 12.30 16.63 -8.25
N ARG A 42 11.54 17.57 -8.84
CA ARG A 42 10.79 18.58 -8.08
C ARG A 42 9.59 17.93 -7.42
N ILE A 43 9.37 18.20 -6.14
CA ILE A 43 8.35 17.51 -5.35
C ILE A 43 7.36 18.53 -4.76
N ARG A 44 6.07 18.24 -4.92
CA ARG A 44 4.99 18.92 -4.19
C ARG A 44 4.36 17.94 -3.20
N GLN A 45 4.41 18.31 -1.93
CA GLN A 45 3.78 17.60 -0.82
C GLN A 45 2.37 18.12 -0.60
N VAL A 46 1.35 17.28 -0.75
CA VAL A 46 -0.05 17.66 -0.61
C VAL A 46 -0.73 16.86 0.50
N GLY A 47 -1.42 17.57 1.37
CA GLY A 47 -2.21 16.99 2.45
C GLY A 47 -2.96 18.05 3.23
N ARG A 48 -3.69 17.67 4.24
CA ARG A 48 -4.35 18.65 5.16
C ARG A 48 -3.32 19.42 5.99
N HIS A 49 -2.22 18.75 6.33
CA HIS A 49 -1.08 19.31 7.07
C HIS A 49 0.21 18.78 6.42
N PRO A 50 0.58 19.28 5.23
CA PRO A 50 1.78 18.82 4.54
C PRO A 50 3.03 19.26 5.29
N ILE A 51 4.07 18.44 5.25
CA ILE A 51 5.36 18.71 5.86
C ILE A 51 6.47 18.67 4.80
N VAL A 52 7.53 19.42 5.01
CA VAL A 52 8.76 19.30 4.24
C VAL A 52 9.42 17.98 4.58
N VAL A 53 9.69 17.15 3.57
CA VAL A 53 10.43 15.89 3.71
C VAL A 53 11.83 16.04 3.15
N GLN A 54 11.96 16.80 2.05
CA GLN A 54 13.23 17.10 1.39
C GLN A 54 13.41 18.62 1.24
N PRO A 55 14.65 19.12 1.28
CA PRO A 55 14.91 20.53 0.97
C PRO A 55 14.35 20.88 -0.42
N GLY A 56 13.58 21.97 -0.50
CA GLY A 56 12.98 22.42 -1.76
C GLY A 56 11.59 21.81 -2.06
N ASP A 57 11.03 20.99 -1.19
CA ASP A 57 9.65 20.53 -1.34
C ASP A 57 8.67 21.71 -1.36
N GLU A 58 7.80 21.75 -2.39
CA GLU A 58 6.66 22.65 -2.43
C GLU A 58 5.54 22.09 -1.52
N LEU A 59 5.03 22.89 -0.59
CA LEU A 59 3.91 22.50 0.27
C LEU A 59 2.59 23.04 -0.25
N LYS A 60 1.57 22.18 -0.31
CA LYS A 60 0.21 22.58 -0.66
C LYS A 60 -0.83 21.95 0.25
N THR A 61 -1.54 22.79 1.01
CA THR A 61 -2.65 22.31 1.83
C THR A 61 -3.87 22.04 0.94
N ALA A 62 -4.42 20.83 1.02
CA ALA A 62 -5.64 20.46 0.32
C ALA A 62 -6.40 19.34 1.05
N ASP A 63 -7.74 19.45 1.08
CA ASP A 63 -8.62 18.31 1.34
C ASP A 63 -9.07 17.73 -0.02
N LEU A 64 -8.66 16.51 -0.32
CA LEU A 64 -8.94 15.85 -1.59
C LEU A 64 -10.43 15.52 -1.81
N THR A 65 -11.25 15.60 -0.76
CA THR A 65 -12.72 15.51 -0.91
C THR A 65 -13.34 16.77 -1.53
N ASN A 66 -12.60 17.87 -1.56
CA ASN A 66 -12.98 19.09 -2.24
C ASN A 66 -12.39 19.12 -3.67
N ALA A 67 -13.26 19.18 -4.68
CA ALA A 67 -12.86 19.12 -6.08
C ALA A 67 -11.92 20.27 -6.50
N GLN A 68 -12.19 21.50 -6.05
CA GLN A 68 -11.35 22.65 -6.38
C GLN A 68 -9.97 22.57 -5.73
N ALA A 69 -9.91 22.09 -4.47
CA ALA A 69 -8.65 21.89 -3.78
C ALA A 69 -7.81 20.79 -4.44
N ALA A 70 -8.43 19.67 -4.84
CA ALA A 70 -7.77 18.60 -5.58
C ALA A 70 -7.26 19.08 -6.95
N PHE A 71 -8.08 19.82 -7.69
CA PHE A 71 -7.69 20.41 -8.97
C PHE A 71 -6.49 21.34 -8.82
N ALA A 72 -6.53 22.28 -7.87
CA ALA A 72 -5.43 23.18 -7.62
C ALA A 72 -4.15 22.45 -7.14
N ALA A 73 -4.30 21.37 -6.39
CA ALA A 73 -3.16 20.57 -5.89
C ALA A 73 -2.39 19.87 -7.01
N VAL A 74 -3.08 19.43 -8.07
CA VAL A 74 -2.51 18.70 -9.21
C VAL A 74 -1.92 19.62 -10.27
N ALA A 75 -2.25 20.93 -10.25
CA ALA A 75 -1.86 21.87 -11.29
C ALA A 75 -0.34 21.86 -11.59
N GLY A 76 0.01 21.71 -12.86
CA GLY A 76 1.39 21.68 -13.35
C GLY A 76 2.17 20.41 -13.03
N SER A 77 1.54 19.38 -12.48
CA SER A 77 2.20 18.10 -12.20
C SER A 77 2.43 17.30 -13.48
N GLU A 78 3.58 16.66 -13.57
CA GLU A 78 3.86 15.61 -14.57
C GLU A 78 3.30 14.27 -14.10
N VAL A 79 3.59 13.89 -12.85
CA VAL A 79 3.12 12.66 -12.22
C VAL A 79 2.51 12.96 -10.86
N VAL A 80 1.36 12.40 -10.60
CA VAL A 80 0.62 12.50 -9.34
C VAL A 80 0.59 11.13 -8.68
N TYR A 81 1.01 11.06 -7.43
CA TYR A 81 0.99 9.84 -6.63
C TYR A 81 -0.11 9.95 -5.58
N LEU A 82 -1.18 9.18 -5.73
CA LEU A 82 -2.22 9.08 -4.72
C LEU A 82 -1.85 7.99 -3.71
N VAL A 83 -1.21 8.40 -2.61
CA VAL A 83 -0.77 7.55 -1.49
C VAL A 83 -1.45 7.92 -0.17
N ALA A 84 -2.53 8.69 -0.24
CA ALA A 84 -3.27 9.16 0.93
C ALA A 84 -3.85 8.00 1.73
N GLY A 85 -3.73 8.09 3.06
CA GLY A 85 -4.48 7.29 4.01
C GLY A 85 -5.63 8.10 4.61
N LEU A 86 -6.81 7.50 4.73
CA LEU A 86 -7.92 8.05 5.50
C LEU A 86 -8.00 7.38 6.88
N THR A 87 -8.65 8.03 7.83
CA THR A 87 -8.95 7.43 9.13
C THR A 87 -9.55 6.04 8.93
N TYR A 88 -8.99 5.03 9.63
CA TYR A 88 -9.37 3.64 9.47
C TYR A 88 -10.74 3.38 10.10
N SER A 89 -11.78 3.79 9.40
CA SER A 89 -13.18 3.64 9.76
C SER A 89 -14.00 3.37 8.50
N THR A 90 -14.88 2.39 8.58
CA THR A 90 -15.75 2.00 7.47
C THR A 90 -16.62 3.16 6.98
N SER A 91 -17.25 3.90 7.90
CA SER A 91 -18.08 5.05 7.55
C SER A 91 -17.30 6.17 6.87
N VAL A 92 -16.08 6.46 7.35
CA VAL A 92 -15.18 7.45 6.73
C VAL A 92 -14.78 6.99 5.34
N TRP A 93 -14.46 5.71 5.16
CA TRP A 93 -14.06 5.18 3.86
C TRP A 93 -15.18 5.24 2.84
N GLN A 94 -16.39 4.80 3.23
CA GLN A 94 -17.58 4.86 2.37
C GLN A 94 -17.91 6.29 1.92
N ALA A 95 -17.81 7.25 2.84
CA ALA A 95 -18.14 8.65 2.55
C ALA A 95 -17.06 9.37 1.72
N ARG A 96 -15.77 9.09 1.96
CA ARG A 96 -14.70 9.95 1.45
C ARG A 96 -13.93 9.36 0.27
N TRP A 97 -13.68 8.04 0.22
CA TRP A 97 -12.88 7.47 -0.86
C TRP A 97 -13.48 7.67 -2.25
N PRO A 98 -14.80 7.51 -2.47
CA PRO A 98 -15.40 7.78 -3.79
C PRO A 98 -15.19 9.24 -4.24
N LEU A 99 -15.29 10.19 -3.31
CA LEU A 99 -15.05 11.62 -3.60
C LEU A 99 -13.59 11.87 -3.96
N VAL A 100 -12.65 11.37 -3.14
CA VAL A 100 -11.21 11.51 -3.38
C VAL A 100 -10.84 10.96 -4.74
N MET A 101 -11.27 9.73 -5.07
CA MET A 101 -10.92 9.09 -6.33
C MET A 101 -11.43 9.88 -7.52
N ARG A 102 -12.71 10.27 -7.51
CA ARG A 102 -13.31 11.07 -8.59
C ARG A 102 -12.59 12.40 -8.78
N ASN A 103 -12.38 13.16 -7.69
CA ASN A 103 -11.72 14.45 -7.74
C ASN A 103 -10.29 14.37 -8.26
N VAL A 104 -9.54 13.33 -7.88
CA VAL A 104 -8.17 13.14 -8.35
C VAL A 104 -8.13 12.71 -9.82
N ILE A 105 -9.04 11.82 -10.27
CA ILE A 105 -9.17 11.46 -11.69
C ILE A 105 -9.46 12.72 -12.52
N ASP A 106 -10.47 13.50 -12.13
CA ASP A 106 -10.86 14.74 -12.84
C ASP A 106 -9.71 15.76 -12.89
N ALA A 107 -9.00 15.93 -11.78
CA ALA A 107 -7.86 16.85 -11.71
C ALA A 107 -6.71 16.38 -12.63
N CYS A 108 -6.33 15.10 -12.57
CA CYS A 108 -5.29 14.53 -13.43
C CYS A 108 -5.66 14.60 -14.91
N SER A 109 -6.91 14.29 -15.25
CA SER A 109 -7.44 14.38 -16.61
C SER A 109 -7.30 15.79 -17.18
N ARG A 110 -7.80 16.79 -16.47
CA ARG A 110 -7.78 18.20 -16.93
C ARG A 110 -6.38 18.80 -17.01
N HIS A 111 -5.49 18.42 -16.08
CA HIS A 111 -4.09 18.88 -16.09
C HIS A 111 -3.19 18.00 -16.97
N LYS A 112 -3.72 16.94 -17.59
CA LYS A 112 -2.96 15.96 -18.37
C LYS A 112 -1.79 15.38 -17.56
N ALA A 113 -1.99 15.17 -16.26
CA ALA A 113 -1.02 14.56 -15.36
C ALA A 113 -1.23 13.04 -15.32
N ARG A 114 -0.14 12.30 -15.28
CA ARG A 114 -0.19 10.83 -15.08
C ARG A 114 -0.49 10.52 -13.62
N LEU A 115 -1.32 9.50 -13.36
CA LEU A 115 -1.72 9.12 -12.00
C LEU A 115 -1.15 7.75 -11.62
N VAL A 116 -0.43 7.69 -10.52
CA VAL A 116 0.00 6.47 -9.84
C VAL A 116 -0.84 6.34 -8.57
N PHE A 117 -1.71 5.34 -8.52
CA PHE A 117 -2.57 5.08 -7.37
C PHE A 117 -2.04 3.91 -6.55
N LEU A 118 -1.67 4.16 -5.29
CA LEU A 118 -1.32 3.10 -4.34
C LEU A 118 -2.58 2.52 -3.71
N ASP A 119 -2.82 1.25 -3.99
CA ASP A 119 -3.94 0.49 -3.47
C ASP A 119 -3.45 -0.61 -2.50
N ASN A 120 -4.39 -1.23 -1.81
CA ASN A 120 -4.20 -2.47 -1.05
C ASN A 120 -4.92 -3.65 -1.73
N VAL A 121 -4.93 -4.79 -1.08
CA VAL A 121 -5.52 -6.02 -1.62
C VAL A 121 -6.94 -6.32 -1.12
N TYR A 122 -7.56 -5.42 -0.37
CA TYR A 122 -8.88 -5.68 0.23
C TYR A 122 -9.98 -5.94 -0.79
N ALA A 123 -9.84 -5.39 -2.01
CA ALA A 123 -10.75 -5.65 -3.12
C ALA A 123 -10.78 -7.13 -3.55
N TYR A 124 -9.70 -7.88 -3.35
CA TYR A 124 -9.66 -9.30 -3.68
C TYR A 124 -10.48 -10.16 -2.73
N GLY A 125 -10.66 -9.69 -1.47
CA GLY A 125 -11.32 -10.45 -0.43
C GLY A 125 -10.51 -11.68 -0.02
N ARG A 126 -11.21 -12.78 0.27
CA ARG A 126 -10.60 -14.03 0.69
C ARG A 126 -10.19 -14.87 -0.53
N VAL A 127 -8.90 -15.17 -0.62
CA VAL A 127 -8.29 -15.89 -1.75
C VAL A 127 -7.70 -17.21 -1.23
N ASP A 128 -8.56 -18.16 -0.90
CA ASP A 128 -8.14 -19.45 -0.30
C ASP A 128 -8.56 -20.68 -1.12
N GLY A 129 -8.89 -20.48 -2.39
CA GLY A 129 -9.32 -21.56 -3.27
C GLY A 129 -10.81 -21.94 -3.16
N ASN A 130 -11.51 -21.50 -2.10
CA ASN A 130 -12.92 -21.79 -1.91
C ASN A 130 -13.81 -20.65 -2.48
N GLY A 131 -14.10 -20.68 -3.77
CA GLY A 131 -15.11 -19.81 -4.37
C GLY A 131 -14.62 -18.45 -4.94
N SER A 132 -13.33 -18.15 -4.87
CA SER A 132 -12.78 -16.88 -5.36
C SER A 132 -12.33 -16.90 -6.83
N GLY A 133 -12.51 -17.99 -7.55
CA GLY A 133 -11.99 -18.15 -8.92
C GLY A 133 -10.48 -18.35 -9.01
N ASN A 134 -9.78 -18.40 -7.88
CA ASN A 134 -8.33 -18.53 -7.76
C ASN A 134 -8.00 -19.83 -7.00
N SER A 135 -7.77 -20.91 -7.72
CA SER A 135 -7.64 -22.27 -7.16
C SER A 135 -6.37 -22.49 -6.33
N ASP A 136 -5.36 -21.64 -6.46
CA ASP A 136 -4.05 -21.79 -5.79
C ASP A 136 -3.88 -20.90 -4.55
N GLY A 137 -4.86 -20.05 -4.24
CA GLY A 137 -4.82 -19.17 -3.07
C GLY A 137 -3.77 -18.05 -3.13
N ILE A 138 -3.30 -17.67 -4.33
CA ILE A 138 -2.31 -16.62 -4.52
C ILE A 138 -2.95 -15.39 -5.16
N MET A 139 -2.80 -14.22 -4.54
CA MET A 139 -3.22 -12.94 -5.11
C MET A 139 -2.28 -12.52 -6.24
N ARG A 140 -2.85 -12.26 -7.41
CA ARG A 140 -2.19 -11.72 -8.60
C ARG A 140 -2.94 -10.49 -9.11
N GLU A 141 -2.32 -9.73 -9.98
CA GLU A 141 -2.95 -8.56 -10.62
C GLU A 141 -4.23 -8.91 -11.39
N THR A 142 -4.33 -10.15 -11.83
CA THR A 142 -5.50 -10.71 -12.55
C THR A 142 -6.56 -11.30 -11.63
N THR A 143 -6.32 -11.37 -10.31
CA THR A 143 -7.29 -11.89 -9.34
C THR A 143 -8.57 -11.05 -9.39
N PRO A 144 -9.74 -11.66 -9.60
CA PRO A 144 -11.02 -10.94 -9.60
C PRO A 144 -11.31 -10.26 -8.27
N PHE A 145 -12.00 -9.13 -8.30
CA PHE A 145 -12.51 -8.51 -7.09
C PHE A 145 -13.66 -9.34 -6.52
N ASN A 146 -13.49 -9.77 -5.28
CA ASN A 146 -14.49 -10.51 -4.50
C ASN A 146 -14.41 -10.11 -3.03
N PRO A 147 -14.69 -8.81 -2.73
CA PRO A 147 -14.52 -8.30 -1.38
C PRO A 147 -15.46 -8.98 -0.40
N CYS A 148 -14.94 -9.35 0.77
CA CYS A 148 -15.67 -9.97 1.88
C CYS A 148 -15.75 -9.06 3.12
N SER A 149 -15.47 -7.76 2.95
CA SER A 149 -15.55 -6.73 3.98
C SER A 149 -16.05 -5.43 3.38
N LYS A 150 -16.68 -4.58 4.20
CA LYS A 150 -17.18 -3.25 3.77
C LYS A 150 -16.04 -2.36 3.27
N LYS A 151 -14.87 -2.42 3.91
CA LYS A 151 -13.68 -1.70 3.43
C LYS A 151 -13.19 -2.26 2.10
N GLY A 152 -13.26 -3.57 1.90
CA GLY A 152 -12.96 -4.22 0.63
C GLY A 152 -13.91 -3.79 -0.50
N GLU A 153 -15.22 -3.66 -0.22
CA GLU A 153 -16.20 -3.14 -1.17
C GLU A 153 -15.85 -1.72 -1.64
N VAL A 154 -15.47 -0.84 -0.69
CA VAL A 154 -15.03 0.53 -1.02
C VAL A 154 -13.79 0.51 -1.91
N ARG A 155 -12.79 -0.34 -1.60
CA ARG A 155 -11.55 -0.44 -2.41
C ARG A 155 -11.85 -1.00 -3.80
N ALA A 156 -12.71 -2.01 -3.90
CA ALA A 156 -13.14 -2.54 -5.19
C ALA A 156 -13.86 -1.47 -6.02
N ALA A 157 -14.78 -0.71 -5.43
CA ALA A 157 -15.52 0.34 -6.13
C ALA A 157 -14.60 1.44 -6.67
N ILE A 158 -13.66 1.97 -5.87
CA ILE A 158 -12.76 3.04 -6.35
C ILE A 158 -11.73 2.53 -7.36
N ALA A 159 -11.25 1.29 -7.21
CA ALA A 159 -10.36 0.68 -8.19
C ALA A 159 -11.09 0.46 -9.52
N THR A 160 -12.34 -0.02 -9.50
CA THR A 160 -13.19 -0.15 -10.70
C THR A 160 -13.40 1.21 -11.36
N THR A 161 -13.73 2.25 -10.60
CA THR A 161 -13.88 3.61 -11.14
C THR A 161 -12.62 4.07 -11.89
N LEU A 162 -11.44 3.84 -11.32
CA LEU A 162 -10.19 4.21 -11.97
C LEU A 162 -9.92 3.36 -13.22
N LEU A 163 -10.12 2.04 -13.14
CA LEU A 163 -9.93 1.13 -14.30
C LEU A 163 -10.86 1.50 -15.46
N GLU A 164 -12.11 1.84 -15.18
CA GLU A 164 -13.06 2.31 -16.21
C GLU A 164 -12.64 3.64 -16.82
N SER A 165 -12.17 4.60 -16.02
CA SER A 165 -11.67 5.88 -16.52
C SER A 165 -10.41 5.70 -17.38
N MET A 166 -9.52 4.78 -17.01
CA MET A 166 -8.38 4.38 -17.85
C MET A 166 -8.83 3.79 -19.16
N LYS A 167 -9.81 2.87 -19.13
CA LYS A 167 -10.36 2.21 -20.33
C LYS A 167 -11.03 3.21 -21.29
N ARG A 168 -11.71 4.24 -20.75
CA ARG A 168 -12.31 5.32 -21.55
C ARG A 168 -11.30 6.35 -22.05
N GLY A 169 -10.02 6.25 -21.66
CA GLY A 169 -8.99 7.22 -22.01
C GLY A 169 -9.12 8.58 -21.32
N GLU A 170 -9.86 8.65 -20.22
CA GLU A 170 -10.05 9.90 -19.47
C GLU A 170 -8.81 10.31 -18.68
N VAL A 171 -8.03 9.32 -18.22
CA VAL A 171 -6.81 9.53 -17.45
C VAL A 171 -5.76 8.47 -17.79
N GLN A 172 -4.52 8.90 -17.89
CA GLN A 172 -3.39 7.97 -17.94
C GLN A 172 -3.00 7.60 -16.51
N ALA A 173 -3.35 6.39 -16.07
CA ALA A 173 -3.10 5.96 -14.71
C ALA A 173 -2.58 4.52 -14.64
N LEU A 174 -2.03 4.17 -13.47
CA LEU A 174 -1.74 2.80 -13.06
C LEU A 174 -2.21 2.58 -11.62
N ILE A 175 -2.51 1.33 -11.30
CA ILE A 175 -2.77 0.90 -9.91
C ILE A 175 -1.57 0.10 -9.44
N ALA A 176 -0.92 0.55 -8.36
CA ALA A 176 0.12 -0.20 -7.68
C ALA A 176 -0.47 -0.75 -6.37
N ARG A 177 -0.61 -2.08 -6.26
CA ARG A 177 -1.13 -2.73 -5.04
C ARG A 177 -0.02 -3.21 -4.17
N SER A 178 -0.24 -3.05 -2.87
CA SER A 178 0.69 -3.47 -1.84
C SER A 178 0.03 -4.48 -0.90
N ALA A 179 0.81 -5.44 -0.42
CA ALA A 179 0.47 -6.22 0.76
C ALA A 179 0.55 -5.35 2.03
N ASP A 180 0.31 -5.91 3.20
CA ASP A 180 0.45 -5.20 4.47
C ASP A 180 1.87 -4.64 4.65
N PHE A 181 1.96 -3.42 5.16
CA PHE A 181 3.23 -2.72 5.28
C PHE A 181 4.05 -3.12 6.50
N TYR A 182 5.36 -3.13 6.34
CA TYR A 182 6.34 -3.05 7.42
C TYR A 182 7.53 -2.20 6.97
N GLY A 183 8.31 -1.68 7.90
CA GLY A 183 9.49 -0.89 7.56
C GLY A 183 9.70 0.28 8.51
N PRO A 184 10.79 1.05 8.32
CA PRO A 184 11.05 2.26 9.06
C PRO A 184 9.87 3.24 8.99
N GLY A 185 9.47 3.81 10.13
CA GLY A 185 8.36 4.77 10.19
C GLY A 185 6.96 4.17 10.08
N ALA A 186 6.80 2.86 9.80
CA ALA A 186 5.50 2.19 9.71
C ALA A 186 4.91 1.82 11.08
N GLY A 187 4.88 2.77 12.02
CA GLY A 187 4.48 2.54 13.42
C GLY A 187 3.03 2.06 13.62
N LEU A 188 2.16 2.29 12.62
CA LEU A 188 0.77 1.81 12.64
C LEU A 188 0.59 0.46 11.95
N SER A 189 1.66 -0.17 11.46
CA SER A 189 1.58 -1.48 10.81
C SER A 189 1.31 -2.62 11.80
N LEU A 190 0.82 -3.74 11.26
CA LEU A 190 0.61 -4.95 12.06
C LEU A 190 1.90 -5.35 12.79
N LEU A 191 3.02 -5.53 12.06
CA LEU A 191 4.29 -5.96 12.66
C LEU A 191 4.83 -4.97 13.69
N ALA A 192 4.62 -3.65 13.49
CA ALA A 192 4.99 -2.66 14.49
C ALA A 192 4.24 -2.88 15.81
N SER A 193 2.94 -3.15 15.75
CA SER A 193 2.10 -3.32 16.93
C SER A 193 2.31 -4.67 17.63
N VAL A 194 2.39 -5.77 16.87
CA VAL A 194 2.43 -7.12 17.44
C VAL A 194 3.84 -7.60 17.78
N LEU A 195 4.89 -7.11 17.09
CA LEU A 195 6.28 -7.51 17.29
C LEU A 195 7.12 -6.39 17.88
N PHE A 196 7.39 -5.35 17.11
CA PHE A 196 8.45 -4.38 17.43
C PHE A 196 8.18 -3.52 18.66
N SER A 197 6.97 -2.98 18.83
CA SER A 197 6.63 -2.20 20.02
C SER A 197 6.70 -3.03 21.30
N ARG A 198 6.38 -4.31 21.20
CA ARG A 198 6.43 -5.24 22.33
C ARG A 198 7.86 -5.62 22.67
N LEU A 199 8.68 -5.96 21.66
CA LEU A 199 10.11 -6.24 21.86
C LEU A 199 10.83 -5.05 22.48
N ARG A 200 10.57 -3.83 21.99
CA ARG A 200 11.14 -2.61 22.60
C ARG A 200 10.75 -2.44 24.07
N ALA A 201 9.54 -2.84 24.42
CA ALA A 201 9.06 -2.80 25.81
C ALA A 201 9.50 -4.02 26.65
N GLY A 202 10.40 -4.89 26.16
CA GLY A 202 10.82 -6.12 26.83
C GLY A 202 9.70 -7.15 27.02
N LYS A 203 8.62 -7.07 26.23
CA LYS A 203 7.45 -7.94 26.30
C LYS A 203 7.49 -8.98 25.19
N ALA A 204 6.91 -10.14 25.46
CA ALA A 204 6.76 -11.19 24.45
C ALA A 204 5.94 -10.65 23.25
N PRO A 205 6.40 -10.87 22.00
CA PRO A 205 5.61 -10.65 20.81
C PRO A 205 4.23 -11.29 20.88
N GLN A 206 3.28 -10.71 20.17
CA GLN A 206 1.94 -11.26 20.04
C GLN A 206 1.63 -11.51 18.58
N TRP A 207 0.75 -12.46 18.31
CA TRP A 207 0.15 -12.64 17.00
C TRP A 207 -1.36 -12.75 17.16
N VAL A 208 -2.06 -12.43 16.09
CA VAL A 208 -3.52 -12.43 16.06
C VAL A 208 -3.95 -13.39 14.97
N GLY A 209 -4.94 -14.24 15.23
CA GLY A 209 -5.40 -15.23 14.28
C GLY A 209 -4.46 -16.44 14.20
N ASN A 210 -4.19 -16.91 12.99
CA ASN A 210 -3.36 -18.11 12.75
C ASN A 210 -1.90 -17.73 12.52
N ALA A 211 -1.04 -17.95 13.52
CA ALA A 211 0.38 -17.65 13.43
C ALA A 211 1.16 -18.55 12.44
N ASP A 212 0.57 -19.64 12.00
CA ASP A 212 1.17 -20.61 11.08
C ASP A 212 0.69 -20.43 9.63
N ALA A 213 -0.30 -19.55 9.40
CA ALA A 213 -0.70 -19.15 8.07
C ALA A 213 0.37 -18.24 7.42
N VAL A 214 0.60 -18.46 6.12
CA VAL A 214 1.48 -17.57 5.33
C VAL A 214 0.87 -16.17 5.26
N HIS A 215 1.69 -15.14 5.51
CA HIS A 215 1.27 -13.75 5.39
C HIS A 215 2.40 -12.90 4.78
N THR A 216 2.21 -12.45 3.56
CA THR A 216 3.18 -11.62 2.83
C THR A 216 3.08 -10.16 3.28
N PHE A 217 4.23 -9.49 3.39
CA PHE A 217 4.33 -8.07 3.73
C PHE A 217 5.16 -7.29 2.72
N SER A 218 4.80 -6.03 2.49
CA SER A 218 5.53 -5.09 1.64
C SER A 218 6.43 -4.19 2.49
N PHE A 219 7.70 -4.12 2.14
CA PHE A 219 8.68 -3.24 2.77
C PHE A 219 8.49 -1.80 2.27
N THR A 220 8.31 -0.84 3.17
CA THR A 220 7.94 0.54 2.80
C THR A 220 8.95 1.25 1.91
N PRO A 221 10.30 1.11 2.09
CA PRO A 221 11.29 1.66 1.15
C PRO A 221 11.19 1.08 -0.26
N ASP A 222 10.97 -0.24 -0.39
CA ASP A 222 10.80 -0.89 -1.69
C ASP A 222 9.51 -0.43 -2.37
N THR A 223 8.43 -0.23 -1.60
CA THR A 223 7.18 0.34 -2.11
C THR A 223 7.42 1.73 -2.69
N GLY A 224 8.12 2.62 -1.98
CA GLY A 224 8.48 3.94 -2.48
C GLY A 224 9.31 3.88 -3.77
N ARG A 225 10.33 3.01 -3.81
CA ARG A 225 11.17 2.75 -4.98
C ARG A 225 10.36 2.26 -6.18
N ALA A 226 9.46 1.30 -5.96
CA ALA A 226 8.61 0.76 -7.02
C ALA A 226 7.65 1.79 -7.61
N LEU A 227 7.01 2.61 -6.77
CA LEU A 227 6.12 3.67 -7.23
C LEU A 227 6.84 4.68 -8.12
N VAL A 228 8.07 5.07 -7.78
CA VAL A 228 8.88 5.97 -8.61
C VAL A 228 9.24 5.32 -9.94
N ALA A 229 9.70 4.08 -9.92
CA ALA A 229 10.09 3.34 -11.12
C ALA A 229 8.90 3.13 -12.08
N LEU A 230 7.74 2.71 -11.55
CA LEU A 230 6.50 2.56 -12.32
C LEU A 230 6.01 3.91 -12.87
N GLY A 231 6.04 4.97 -12.04
CA GLY A 231 5.65 6.31 -12.46
C GLY A 231 6.55 6.92 -13.54
N ALA A 232 7.79 6.48 -13.63
CA ALA A 232 8.74 6.90 -14.66
C ALA A 232 8.58 6.11 -15.97
N SER A 233 7.97 4.91 -15.94
CA SER A 233 7.82 4.03 -17.12
C SER A 233 6.51 4.28 -17.86
N PRO A 234 6.52 4.81 -19.09
CA PRO A 234 5.29 4.97 -19.88
C PRO A 234 4.53 3.64 -20.10
N ALA A 235 5.24 2.53 -20.23
CA ALA A 235 4.65 1.21 -20.45
C ALA A 235 3.94 0.65 -19.19
N ALA A 236 4.18 1.21 -18.01
CA ALA A 236 3.51 0.78 -16.79
C ALA A 236 2.07 1.28 -16.69
N PHE A 237 1.73 2.36 -17.39
CA PHE A 237 0.39 2.94 -17.35
C PHE A 237 -0.62 2.07 -18.12
N GLY A 238 -1.89 2.17 -17.75
CA GLY A 238 -2.95 1.32 -18.27
C GLY A 238 -3.06 -0.04 -17.57
N GLN A 239 -2.25 -0.30 -16.55
CA GLN A 239 -2.12 -1.61 -15.91
C GLN A 239 -2.26 -1.55 -14.37
N THR A 240 -2.50 -2.74 -13.81
CA THR A 240 -2.33 -2.99 -12.37
C THR A 240 -0.99 -3.69 -12.13
N TRP A 241 -0.31 -3.32 -11.06
CA TRP A 241 0.97 -3.86 -10.61
C TRP A 241 0.88 -4.25 -9.15
N HIS A 242 1.47 -5.37 -8.79
CA HIS A 242 1.79 -5.68 -7.40
C HIS A 242 3.18 -5.13 -7.09
N VAL A 243 3.32 -4.34 -6.02
CA VAL A 243 4.66 -3.83 -5.64
C VAL A 243 5.54 -4.98 -5.17
N PRO A 244 6.85 -4.96 -5.47
CA PRO A 244 7.76 -6.04 -5.10
C PRO A 244 7.72 -6.38 -3.62
N THR A 245 7.66 -7.68 -3.32
CA THR A 245 7.71 -8.25 -1.97
C THR A 245 8.69 -9.41 -1.93
N ALA A 246 9.43 -9.56 -0.82
CA ALA A 246 10.21 -10.75 -0.60
C ALA A 246 9.28 -11.98 -0.45
N ARG A 247 9.68 -13.10 -1.07
CA ARG A 247 8.81 -14.29 -1.21
C ARG A 247 8.86 -15.21 0.00
N ASP A 248 9.99 -15.20 0.70
CA ASP A 248 10.26 -16.12 1.82
C ASP A 248 11.28 -15.52 2.80
N LEU A 249 11.58 -16.26 3.85
CA LEU A 249 12.60 -15.95 4.85
C LEU A 249 13.93 -16.66 4.56
N GLY A 250 14.25 -16.88 3.28
CA GLY A 250 15.40 -17.63 2.81
C GLY A 250 15.03 -19.07 2.42
N HIS A 251 14.50 -19.87 3.32
CA HIS A 251 14.04 -21.24 3.08
C HIS A 251 12.73 -21.56 3.81
N GLU A 252 12.17 -20.61 4.52
CA GLU A 252 10.95 -20.77 5.33
C GLU A 252 9.84 -19.82 4.84
N ALA A 253 8.62 -20.33 4.82
CA ALA A 253 7.46 -19.52 4.47
C ALA A 253 7.26 -18.37 5.48
N VAL A 254 6.79 -17.23 4.98
CA VAL A 254 6.54 -16.02 5.78
C VAL A 254 5.30 -16.23 6.63
N THR A 255 5.47 -16.78 7.83
CA THR A 255 4.41 -16.98 8.81
C THR A 255 4.62 -16.08 10.02
N GLY A 256 3.55 -15.81 10.80
CA GLY A 256 3.65 -15.02 12.02
C GLY A 256 4.66 -15.60 13.01
N ARG A 257 4.74 -16.94 13.09
CA ARG A 257 5.70 -17.65 13.94
C ARG A 257 7.14 -17.46 13.45
N ALA A 258 7.37 -17.60 12.16
CA ALA A 258 8.69 -17.44 11.56
C ALA A 258 9.19 -15.98 11.67
N LEU A 259 8.32 -15.02 11.38
CA LEU A 259 8.61 -13.59 11.56
C LEU A 259 8.91 -13.22 13.01
N THR A 260 8.16 -13.80 13.97
CA THR A 260 8.43 -13.60 15.39
C THR A 260 9.80 -14.13 15.79
N ARG A 261 10.16 -15.33 15.33
CA ARG A 261 11.48 -15.93 15.60
C ARG A 261 12.59 -15.03 15.10
N LEU A 262 12.48 -14.59 13.84
CA LEU A 262 13.46 -13.70 13.22
C LEU A 262 13.54 -12.34 13.94
N ALA A 263 12.42 -11.72 14.27
CA ALA A 263 12.39 -10.45 15.01
C ALA A 263 13.00 -10.56 16.41
N CYS A 264 12.76 -11.66 17.14
CA CYS A 264 13.39 -11.92 18.43
C CYS A 264 14.90 -12.10 18.30
N THR A 265 15.38 -12.82 17.28
CA THR A 265 16.82 -12.98 17.00
C THR A 265 17.47 -11.61 16.72
N ILE A 266 16.85 -10.78 15.87
CA ILE A 266 17.35 -9.43 15.55
C ILE A 266 17.40 -8.54 16.80
N ALA A 267 16.42 -8.69 17.70
CA ALA A 267 16.33 -7.90 18.94
C ALA A 267 17.16 -8.47 20.08
N ASP A 268 17.87 -9.57 19.88
CA ASP A 268 18.61 -10.33 20.91
C ASP A 268 17.73 -10.65 22.13
N GLN A 269 16.53 -11.18 21.87
CA GLN A 269 15.56 -11.54 22.90
C GLN A 269 15.09 -13.01 22.78
N PRO A 270 14.69 -13.64 23.89
CA PRO A 270 14.17 -15.00 23.84
C PRO A 270 12.94 -15.12 22.94
N VAL A 271 12.91 -16.18 22.13
CA VAL A 271 11.78 -16.47 21.25
C VAL A 271 10.56 -16.86 22.08
N ARG A 272 9.62 -15.94 22.21
CA ARG A 272 8.35 -16.16 22.90
C ARG A 272 7.24 -15.59 22.00
N LEU A 273 6.16 -16.31 21.80
CA LEU A 273 5.02 -15.88 21.01
C LEU A 273 3.72 -16.14 21.78
N GLN A 274 2.93 -15.11 21.95
CA GLN A 274 1.56 -15.18 22.47
C GLN A 274 0.59 -15.05 21.30
N VAL A 275 -0.25 -16.06 21.09
CA VAL A 275 -1.27 -16.02 20.03
C VAL A 275 -2.61 -15.67 20.67
N ALA A 276 -3.20 -14.53 20.25
CA ALA A 276 -4.53 -14.13 20.69
C ALA A 276 -5.59 -14.78 19.78
N PRO A 277 -6.49 -15.60 20.33
CA PRO A 277 -7.54 -16.23 19.55
C PRO A 277 -8.60 -15.20 19.13
N ARG A 278 -9.26 -15.46 17.99
CA ARG A 278 -10.27 -14.56 17.40
C ARG A 278 -11.37 -14.15 18.37
N TRP A 279 -11.90 -15.09 19.15
CA TRP A 279 -13.00 -14.80 20.08
C TRP A 279 -12.65 -13.71 21.09
N LEU A 280 -11.40 -13.67 21.55
CA LEU A 280 -10.91 -12.66 22.49
C LEU A 280 -10.93 -11.27 21.84
N LEU A 281 -10.51 -11.17 20.58
CA LEU A 281 -10.50 -9.91 19.84
C LEU A 281 -11.90 -9.41 19.52
N ILE A 282 -12.83 -10.31 19.19
CA ILE A 282 -14.24 -9.98 19.00
C ILE A 282 -14.82 -9.42 20.31
N ALA A 283 -14.59 -10.09 21.43
CA ALA A 283 -15.07 -9.64 22.73
C ALA A 283 -14.48 -8.27 23.12
N MET A 284 -13.19 -8.05 22.89
CA MET A 284 -12.54 -6.75 23.11
C MET A 284 -13.07 -5.67 22.15
N GLY A 285 -13.45 -6.02 20.94
CA GLY A 285 -14.04 -5.12 19.93
C GLY A 285 -15.38 -4.52 20.36
N TRP A 286 -16.11 -5.15 21.29
CA TRP A 286 -17.33 -4.56 21.84
C TRP A 286 -17.05 -3.28 22.64
N PHE A 287 -15.88 -3.19 23.24
CA PHE A 287 -15.48 -2.05 24.09
C PHE A 287 -14.50 -1.10 23.39
N THR A 288 -13.90 -1.52 22.25
CA THR A 288 -12.86 -0.75 21.57
C THR A 288 -13.22 -0.56 20.09
N PRO A 289 -13.63 0.66 19.67
CA PRO A 289 -14.03 0.93 18.28
C PRO A 289 -12.98 0.52 17.25
N THR A 290 -11.71 0.75 17.52
CA THR A 290 -10.60 0.38 16.63
C THR A 290 -10.52 -1.14 16.40
N LEU A 291 -10.70 -1.94 17.45
CA LEU A 291 -10.70 -3.41 17.31
C LEU A 291 -11.92 -3.88 16.54
N ARG A 292 -13.09 -3.24 16.73
CA ARG A 292 -14.30 -3.53 15.97
C ARG A 292 -14.11 -3.28 14.47
N GLU A 293 -13.44 -2.17 14.10
CA GLU A 293 -13.10 -1.84 12.71
C GLU A 293 -12.13 -2.85 12.10
N ASN A 294 -11.26 -3.46 12.90
CA ASN A 294 -10.31 -4.48 12.43
C ASN A 294 -10.95 -5.86 12.29
N ASN A 295 -12.05 -6.16 13.00
CA ASN A 295 -12.65 -7.50 13.00
C ASN A 295 -13.08 -7.97 11.59
N GLU A 296 -13.55 -7.07 10.73
CA GLU A 296 -13.91 -7.43 9.35
C GLU A 296 -12.72 -7.84 8.49
N MET A 297 -11.50 -7.47 8.91
CA MET A 297 -10.26 -7.78 8.18
C MET A 297 -9.52 -9.00 8.74
N MET A 298 -10.06 -9.64 9.80
CA MET A 298 -9.42 -10.78 10.46
C MET A 298 -9.20 -11.99 9.53
N TYR A 299 -10.01 -12.12 8.48
CA TYR A 299 -9.84 -13.18 7.49
C TYR A 299 -8.43 -13.21 6.89
N GLN A 300 -7.76 -12.05 6.78
CA GLN A 300 -6.40 -11.96 6.27
C GLN A 300 -5.35 -12.60 7.20
N LEU A 301 -5.64 -12.64 8.51
CA LEU A 301 -4.75 -13.22 9.52
C LEU A 301 -5.12 -14.66 9.90
N GLU A 302 -6.27 -15.15 9.44
CA GLU A 302 -6.74 -16.51 9.70
C GLU A 302 -6.44 -17.48 8.56
N HIS A 303 -6.34 -16.95 7.34
CA HIS A 303 -6.14 -17.71 6.10
C HIS A 303 -4.84 -17.32 5.41
N PRO A 304 -4.31 -18.17 4.52
CA PRO A 304 -3.13 -17.83 3.74
C PRO A 304 -3.32 -16.52 2.98
N TYR A 305 -2.37 -15.61 3.15
CA TYR A 305 -2.29 -14.31 2.52
C TYR A 305 -1.03 -14.28 1.64
N ARG A 306 -1.13 -14.90 0.46
CA ARG A 306 -0.02 -15.01 -0.49
C ARG A 306 -0.17 -13.96 -1.56
N PHE A 307 0.86 -13.16 -1.74
CA PHE A 307 0.89 -12.05 -2.69
C PHE A 307 2.02 -12.26 -3.69
N ASP A 308 1.69 -12.35 -4.98
CA ASP A 308 2.65 -12.54 -6.06
C ASP A 308 2.98 -11.19 -6.69
N SER A 309 4.26 -10.83 -6.71
CA SER A 309 4.81 -9.61 -7.31
C SER A 309 5.75 -9.90 -8.49
N SER A 310 5.77 -11.13 -9.01
CA SER A 310 6.71 -11.57 -10.05
C SER A 310 6.69 -10.69 -11.30
N LYS A 311 5.52 -10.22 -11.71
CA LYS A 311 5.37 -9.29 -12.83
C LYS A 311 6.18 -8.00 -12.63
N ALA A 312 6.15 -7.42 -11.43
CA ALA A 312 6.90 -6.21 -11.12
C ALA A 312 8.40 -6.50 -10.95
N ASP A 313 8.77 -7.63 -10.33
CA ASP A 313 10.16 -8.05 -10.19
C ASP A 313 10.85 -8.17 -11.57
N GLU A 314 10.18 -8.80 -12.54
CA GLU A 314 10.64 -8.92 -13.92
C GLU A 314 10.71 -7.56 -14.65
N ALA A 315 9.64 -6.77 -14.58
CA ALA A 315 9.56 -5.49 -15.28
C ALA A 315 10.52 -4.44 -14.75
N LEU A 316 10.79 -4.44 -13.44
CA LEU A 316 11.66 -3.48 -12.78
C LEU A 316 13.13 -3.95 -12.72
N GLY A 317 13.39 -5.23 -12.94
CA GLY A 317 14.74 -5.80 -12.97
C GLY A 317 15.44 -5.82 -11.60
N TRP A 318 14.71 -5.83 -10.50
CA TRP A 318 15.25 -5.95 -9.15
C TRP A 318 14.32 -6.73 -8.22
N LEU A 319 14.91 -7.35 -7.20
CA LEU A 319 14.19 -8.09 -6.17
C LEU A 319 13.95 -7.22 -4.94
N ALA A 320 12.85 -7.49 -4.25
CA ALA A 320 12.54 -6.86 -2.98
C ALA A 320 13.59 -7.17 -1.90
N THR A 321 13.75 -6.24 -0.97
CA THR A 321 14.61 -6.40 0.19
C THR A 321 14.24 -7.65 0.98
N PRO A 322 15.17 -8.58 1.25
CA PRO A 322 14.91 -9.76 2.07
C PRO A 322 14.40 -9.40 3.47
N TYR A 323 13.51 -10.23 4.03
CA TYR A 323 12.89 -9.95 5.33
C TYR A 323 13.89 -9.74 6.47
N ASN A 324 15.00 -10.49 6.52
CA ASN A 324 16.04 -10.27 7.54
C ASN A 324 16.55 -8.82 7.51
N SER A 325 16.95 -8.33 6.35
CA SER A 325 17.44 -6.96 6.19
C SER A 325 16.35 -5.91 6.44
N GLY A 326 15.12 -6.16 5.98
CA GLY A 326 13.99 -5.25 6.19
C GLY A 326 13.56 -5.16 7.67
N LEU A 327 13.53 -6.29 8.39
CA LEU A 327 13.21 -6.32 9.81
C LEU A 327 14.32 -5.70 10.67
N GLU A 328 15.60 -5.89 10.33
CA GLU A 328 16.71 -5.18 10.99
C GLU A 328 16.60 -3.66 10.84
N GLN A 329 16.35 -3.16 9.63
CA GLN A 329 16.16 -1.73 9.40
C GLN A 329 14.95 -1.19 10.19
N THR A 330 13.86 -1.96 10.22
CA THR A 330 12.67 -1.62 11.00
C THR A 330 13.00 -1.56 12.49
N TRP A 331 13.68 -2.56 13.03
CA TRP A 331 14.09 -2.62 14.44
C TRP A 331 14.98 -1.44 14.84
N ARG A 332 16.01 -1.15 14.03
CA ARG A 332 16.89 0.02 14.26
C ARG A 332 16.08 1.32 14.32
N SER A 333 15.13 1.51 13.41
CA SER A 333 14.26 2.69 13.40
C SER A 333 13.39 2.78 14.66
N VAL A 334 12.88 1.66 15.16
CA VAL A 334 12.09 1.61 16.40
C VAL A 334 12.93 1.92 17.64
N CYS A 335 14.20 1.53 17.66
CA CYS A 335 15.12 1.80 18.78
C CYS A 335 15.66 3.24 18.79
N GLN A 336 15.61 3.98 17.68
CA GLN A 336 16.08 5.37 17.57
C GLN A 336 15.03 6.40 18.03
N ILE A 337 13.80 5.99 18.24
CA ILE A 337 12.69 6.81 18.74
C ILE A 337 12.56 6.60 20.26
#